data_858d34a603dbf2bde47ff27fbbd2b6c3
#
_entry.id   858d34a603dbf2bde47ff27fbbd2b6c3
#
_cell.length_a   1.000
_cell.length_b   1.000
_cell.length_c   1.000
_cell.angle_alpha   90.00
_cell.angle_beta   90.00
_cell.angle_gamma   90.00
#
_symmetry.space_group_name_H-M   'P 1'
#
loop_
_entity.id
_entity.type
_entity.pdbx_description
1 polymer ?
#
loop_
_entity_poly.entity_id
_entity_poly.type
_entity_poly.pdbx_seq_one_letter_code
_entity_poly.pdbx_strand_id
1 'polypeptide(L)'
;RRQRQMCIRDRSISLLHDFKSLIKIISFFRKNKPDIVHGNTPKGSFLSMIAAKLTGVPVRIYMCHGLRYQGYSGFMRSVLKMMERISCYCSTEVLCVSNGVKAILITDRICRVAKLKVVGNGSSNGIDVTKFDRKMISAEVLSSVADLDDKFVFGFAGRIVKDKGINELVSAFKRITDLYHDMILILIGPFEDDNPIEENTKTEIDLNPYIHYWGNQKDVRPFMCASDVFILPSYREGFGMVLMEAGALGVPCITTNITGCNEIIQDGVNGKIIPPRDENALYEVMKWFYEHRNDEVKKMAERARPMIVERYEQHKVWEALLAEYQLLSK
;
A
#
# COMPACT_ATOMS: atom_id res chain seq x y z
N ARG A 1 27.81 14.23 -1.08
CA ARG A 1 27.44 14.16 -2.52
C ARG A 1 26.02 14.69 -2.68
N ARG A 2 25.75 15.56 -3.68
CA ARG A 2 24.41 16.13 -3.92
C ARG A 2 23.48 15.04 -4.49
N GLN A 3 22.42 14.69 -3.76
CA GLN A 3 21.32 13.90 -4.27
C GLN A 3 20.50 14.74 -5.26
N ARG A 4 20.26 14.23 -6.47
CA ARG A 4 19.35 14.84 -7.46
C ARG A 4 18.19 13.89 -7.71
N GLN A 5 16.99 14.40 -7.51
CA GLN A 5 15.75 13.68 -7.79
C GLN A 5 15.25 14.05 -9.19
N MET A 6 15.06 13.05 -10.05
CA MET A 6 14.40 13.22 -11.35
C MET A 6 12.98 12.66 -11.24
N CYS A 7 11.99 13.54 -11.41
CA CYS A 7 10.59 13.10 -11.45
C CYS A 7 10.19 12.78 -12.90
N ILE A 8 9.96 11.51 -13.19
CA ILE A 8 9.33 11.05 -14.43
C ILE A 8 7.85 10.83 -14.08
N ARG A 9 6.96 11.60 -14.73
CA ARG A 9 5.51 11.44 -14.51
C ARG A 9 5.06 10.08 -15.03
N ASP A 10 4.51 9.25 -14.14
CA ASP A 10 3.83 7.98 -14.47
C ASP A 10 2.48 8.30 -15.15
N ARG A 11 2.53 8.58 -16.44
CA ARG A 11 1.34 8.70 -17.29
C ARG A 11 1.28 7.51 -18.24
N SER A 12 0.18 7.41 -19.00
CA SER A 12 -0.03 6.39 -20.04
C SER A 12 1.22 6.13 -20.88
N ILE A 13 1.41 4.89 -21.30
CA ILE A 13 2.53 4.49 -22.17
C ILE A 13 2.45 5.28 -23.48
N SER A 14 3.47 6.08 -23.75
CA SER A 14 3.61 6.84 -25.00
C SER A 14 5.00 6.62 -25.57
N LEU A 15 5.11 5.76 -26.57
CA LEU A 15 6.39 5.33 -27.14
C LEU A 15 7.32 6.49 -27.53
N LEU A 16 6.78 7.53 -28.18
CA LEU A 16 7.58 8.69 -28.61
C LEU A 16 8.09 9.53 -27.43
N HIS A 17 7.24 9.77 -26.41
CA HIS A 17 7.64 10.52 -25.22
C HIS A 17 8.62 9.72 -24.35
N ASP A 18 8.42 8.40 -24.28
CA ASP A 18 9.28 7.52 -23.51
C ASP A 18 10.66 7.40 -24.14
N PHE A 19 10.74 7.32 -25.47
CA PHE A 19 12.01 7.34 -26.19
C PHE A 19 12.75 8.67 -26.02
N LYS A 20 12.08 9.81 -26.15
CA LYS A 20 12.68 11.14 -25.86
C LYS A 20 13.17 11.23 -24.42
N SER A 21 12.41 10.70 -23.45
CA SER A 21 12.79 10.68 -22.05
C SER A 21 14.03 9.80 -21.83
N LEU A 22 14.09 8.64 -22.46
CA LEU A 22 15.25 7.74 -22.40
C LEU A 22 16.52 8.42 -22.89
N ILE A 23 16.48 9.11 -24.05
CA ILE A 23 17.64 9.86 -24.59
C ILE A 23 18.09 10.95 -23.59
N LYS A 24 17.16 11.69 -23.01
CA LYS A 24 17.48 12.73 -22.01
C LYS A 24 18.15 12.12 -20.77
N ILE A 25 17.66 10.97 -20.28
CA ILE A 25 18.25 10.28 -19.13
C ILE A 25 19.66 9.78 -19.48
N ILE A 26 19.86 9.19 -20.64
CA ILE A 26 21.19 8.74 -21.13
C ILE A 26 22.17 9.92 -21.17
N SER A 27 21.76 11.05 -21.78
CA SER A 27 22.58 12.26 -21.86
C SER A 27 22.93 12.78 -20.45
N PHE A 28 21.94 12.78 -19.55
CA PHE A 28 22.13 13.19 -18.16
C PHE A 28 23.13 12.29 -17.41
N PHE A 29 23.03 10.95 -17.55
CA PHE A 29 23.95 10.03 -16.89
C PHE A 29 25.36 10.10 -17.47
N ARG A 30 25.51 10.25 -18.79
CA ARG A 30 26.82 10.48 -19.43
C ARG A 30 27.52 11.73 -18.91
N LYS A 31 26.76 12.81 -18.72
CA LYS A 31 27.29 14.10 -18.23
C LYS A 31 27.63 14.06 -16.76
N ASN A 32 26.81 13.44 -15.91
CA ASN A 32 26.93 13.50 -14.45
C ASN A 32 27.65 12.29 -13.85
N LYS A 33 27.80 11.19 -14.60
CA LYS A 33 28.48 9.93 -14.19
C LYS A 33 28.11 9.50 -12.76
N PRO A 34 26.82 9.20 -12.47
CA PRO A 34 26.41 8.79 -11.12
C PRO A 34 27.01 7.43 -10.76
N ASP A 35 27.39 7.24 -9.51
CA ASP A 35 27.83 5.94 -8.98
C ASP A 35 26.63 5.01 -8.75
N ILE A 36 25.49 5.58 -8.33
CA ILE A 36 24.27 4.83 -8.01
C ILE A 36 23.08 5.47 -8.72
N VAL A 37 22.25 4.64 -9.34
CA VAL A 37 20.93 5.01 -9.84
C VAL A 37 19.88 4.15 -9.15
N HIS A 38 18.89 4.79 -8.52
CA HIS A 38 17.79 4.12 -7.85
C HIS A 38 16.46 4.51 -8.50
N GLY A 39 15.75 3.54 -9.07
CA GLY A 39 14.43 3.72 -9.69
C GLY A 39 13.32 3.27 -8.76
N ASN A 40 12.32 4.15 -8.54
CA ASN A 40 11.24 3.94 -7.56
C ASN A 40 9.85 3.76 -8.18
N THR A 41 9.65 4.07 -9.46
CA THR A 41 8.33 3.91 -10.11
C THR A 41 8.43 2.95 -11.28
N PRO A 42 7.37 2.21 -11.64
CA PRO A 42 7.46 1.20 -12.71
C PRO A 42 8.03 1.75 -14.02
N LYS A 43 7.47 2.85 -14.54
CA LYS A 43 7.92 3.47 -15.78
C LYS A 43 9.28 4.18 -15.62
N GLY A 44 9.44 4.89 -14.49
CA GLY A 44 10.70 5.57 -14.17
C GLY A 44 11.86 4.59 -14.04
N SER A 45 11.65 3.47 -13.34
CA SER A 45 12.64 2.40 -13.20
C SER A 45 12.96 1.75 -14.55
N PHE A 46 11.96 1.44 -15.36
CA PHE A 46 12.17 0.87 -16.67
C PHE A 46 13.13 1.72 -17.53
N LEU A 47 12.86 3.02 -17.64
CA LEU A 47 13.70 3.93 -18.43
C LEU A 47 15.06 4.18 -17.79
N SER A 48 15.11 4.39 -16.46
CA SER A 48 16.36 4.70 -15.78
C SER A 48 17.29 3.50 -15.69
N MET A 49 16.79 2.28 -15.50
CA MET A 49 17.62 1.07 -15.47
C MET A 49 18.23 0.77 -16.84
N ILE A 50 17.46 0.96 -17.94
CA ILE A 50 17.99 0.84 -19.30
C ILE A 50 19.10 1.89 -19.53
N ALA A 51 18.82 3.16 -19.24
CA ALA A 51 19.77 4.24 -19.42
C ALA A 51 21.05 4.03 -18.60
N ALA A 52 20.91 3.64 -17.34
CA ALA A 52 22.02 3.40 -16.44
C ALA A 52 22.90 2.23 -16.91
N LYS A 53 22.29 1.16 -17.42
CA LYS A 53 23.04 0.04 -18.02
C LYS A 53 23.79 0.46 -19.28
N LEU A 54 23.16 1.23 -20.19
CA LEU A 54 23.78 1.72 -21.42
C LEU A 54 24.90 2.73 -21.18
N THR A 55 24.89 3.41 -20.04
CA THR A 55 25.90 4.42 -19.68
C THR A 55 26.94 3.90 -18.70
N GLY A 56 26.89 2.61 -18.35
CA GLY A 56 27.88 1.96 -17.52
C GLY A 56 27.82 2.37 -16.04
N VAL A 57 26.65 2.83 -15.53
CA VAL A 57 26.49 3.12 -14.08
C VAL A 57 26.72 1.83 -13.30
N PRO A 58 27.65 1.83 -12.30
CA PRO A 58 28.04 0.60 -11.65
C PRO A 58 26.92 0.00 -10.78
N VAL A 59 26.21 0.82 -9.99
CA VAL A 59 25.16 0.37 -9.09
C VAL A 59 23.78 0.82 -9.62
N ARG A 60 22.93 -0.12 -9.95
CA ARG A 60 21.61 0.10 -10.55
C ARG A 60 20.55 -0.61 -9.73
N ILE A 61 19.85 0.13 -8.89
CA ILE A 61 18.86 -0.40 -7.95
C ILE A 61 17.45 -0.18 -8.51
N TYR A 62 16.69 -1.24 -8.63
CA TYR A 62 15.27 -1.18 -8.92
C TYR A 62 14.47 -1.48 -7.64
N MET A 63 13.69 -0.49 -7.15
CA MET A 63 12.74 -0.69 -6.06
C MET A 63 11.39 -1.14 -6.63
N CYS A 64 11.03 -2.39 -6.36
CA CYS A 64 9.77 -2.98 -6.80
C CYS A 64 8.70 -2.76 -5.73
N HIS A 65 7.82 -1.78 -5.96
CA HIS A 65 6.71 -1.42 -5.06
C HIS A 65 5.47 -2.30 -5.21
N GLY A 66 5.44 -3.16 -6.21
CA GLY A 66 4.32 -4.04 -6.55
C GLY A 66 4.32 -4.35 -8.04
N LEU A 67 3.52 -5.31 -8.44
CA LEU A 67 3.57 -5.90 -9.78
C LEU A 67 2.31 -5.52 -10.57
N ARG A 68 2.43 -4.46 -11.33
CA ARG A 68 1.32 -3.87 -12.08
C ARG A 68 0.63 -4.85 -13.02
N TYR A 69 1.39 -5.80 -13.61
CA TYR A 69 0.85 -6.81 -14.53
C TYR A 69 -0.15 -7.77 -13.89
N GLN A 70 -0.21 -7.88 -12.56
CA GLN A 70 -1.16 -8.72 -11.86
C GLN A 70 -2.61 -8.22 -11.98
N GLY A 71 -2.80 -6.92 -12.23
CA GLY A 71 -4.11 -6.32 -12.45
C GLY A 71 -4.58 -6.34 -13.91
N TYR A 72 -3.81 -6.97 -14.82
CA TYR A 72 -4.12 -7.01 -16.23
C TYR A 72 -4.18 -8.44 -16.76
N SER A 73 -4.88 -8.65 -17.87
CA SER A 73 -4.98 -9.91 -18.60
C SER A 73 -4.48 -9.75 -20.05
N GLY A 74 -4.34 -10.87 -20.77
CA GLY A 74 -4.04 -10.89 -22.20
C GLY A 74 -2.72 -10.20 -22.57
N PHE A 75 -2.73 -9.49 -23.68
CA PHE A 75 -1.55 -8.85 -24.26
C PHE A 75 -0.90 -7.81 -23.35
N MET A 76 -1.72 -6.96 -22.69
CA MET A 76 -1.20 -5.92 -21.79
C MET A 76 -0.44 -6.51 -20.61
N ARG A 77 -0.93 -7.62 -20.03
CA ARG A 77 -0.19 -8.36 -19.00
C ARG A 77 1.19 -8.79 -19.48
N SER A 78 1.27 -9.32 -20.71
CA SER A 78 2.54 -9.77 -21.30
C SER A 78 3.51 -8.62 -21.52
N VAL A 79 3.04 -7.47 -22.00
CA VAL A 79 3.84 -6.26 -22.17
C VAL A 79 4.40 -5.77 -20.83
N LEU A 80 3.54 -5.62 -19.84
CA LEU A 80 3.96 -5.17 -18.50
C LEU A 80 4.94 -6.16 -17.85
N LYS A 81 4.71 -7.47 -18.01
CA LYS A 81 5.62 -8.50 -17.52
C LYS A 81 6.99 -8.45 -18.22
N MET A 82 7.02 -8.12 -19.52
CA MET A 82 8.26 -7.89 -20.25
C MET A 82 9.01 -6.66 -19.74
N MET A 83 8.30 -5.56 -19.49
CA MET A 83 8.92 -4.35 -18.91
C MET A 83 9.57 -4.63 -17.56
N GLU A 84 8.90 -5.39 -16.69
CA GLU A 84 9.47 -5.83 -15.40
C GLU A 84 10.73 -6.67 -15.59
N ARG A 85 10.72 -7.64 -16.54
CA ARG A 85 11.90 -8.44 -16.87
C ARG A 85 13.08 -7.59 -17.33
N ILE A 86 12.83 -6.59 -18.17
CA ILE A 86 13.88 -5.68 -18.67
C ILE A 86 14.42 -4.83 -17.52
N SER A 87 13.55 -4.30 -16.64
CA SER A 87 13.97 -3.53 -15.47
C SER A 87 14.88 -4.36 -14.56
N CYS A 88 14.47 -5.59 -14.22
CA CYS A 88 15.26 -6.52 -13.43
C CYS A 88 16.58 -6.95 -14.13
N TYR A 89 16.55 -7.15 -15.44
CA TYR A 89 17.75 -7.52 -16.20
C TYR A 89 18.77 -6.39 -16.21
N CYS A 90 18.33 -5.15 -16.36
CA CYS A 90 19.20 -3.97 -16.40
C CYS A 90 19.74 -3.58 -15.01
N SER A 91 19.06 -3.96 -13.93
CA SER A 91 19.48 -3.68 -12.56
C SER A 91 20.65 -4.56 -12.13
N THR A 92 21.46 -4.07 -11.20
CA THR A 92 22.42 -4.88 -10.42
C THR A 92 21.73 -5.52 -9.21
N GLU A 93 20.81 -4.77 -8.58
CA GLU A 93 20.04 -5.19 -7.43
C GLU A 93 18.55 -4.83 -7.60
N VAL A 94 17.65 -5.68 -7.09
CA VAL A 94 16.21 -5.44 -7.07
C VAL A 94 15.72 -5.53 -5.63
N LEU A 95 15.35 -4.39 -5.08
CA LEU A 95 14.80 -4.29 -3.74
C LEU A 95 13.27 -4.46 -3.82
N CYS A 96 12.75 -5.45 -3.10
CA CYS A 96 11.31 -5.71 -3.02
C CYS A 96 10.74 -5.13 -1.73
N VAL A 97 9.58 -4.48 -1.82
CA VAL A 97 8.91 -3.90 -0.64
C VAL A 97 8.34 -4.96 0.30
N SER A 98 8.22 -6.22 -0.16
CA SER A 98 7.68 -7.33 0.63
C SER A 98 8.25 -8.67 0.17
N ASN A 99 8.21 -9.67 1.05
CA ASN A 99 8.57 -11.04 0.71
C ASN A 99 7.61 -11.64 -0.32
N GLY A 100 6.35 -11.27 -0.28
CA GLY A 100 5.38 -11.70 -1.27
C GLY A 100 5.69 -11.17 -2.67
N VAL A 101 6.07 -9.89 -2.83
CA VAL A 101 6.53 -9.36 -4.12
C VAL A 101 7.78 -10.11 -4.61
N LYS A 102 8.74 -10.36 -3.72
CA LYS A 102 9.93 -11.18 -4.04
C LYS A 102 9.56 -12.58 -4.51
N ALA A 103 8.66 -13.26 -3.80
CA ALA A 103 8.20 -14.61 -4.14
C ALA A 103 7.54 -14.65 -5.52
N ILE A 104 6.68 -13.65 -5.85
CA ILE A 104 6.03 -13.58 -7.16
C ILE A 104 7.05 -13.37 -8.29
N LEU A 105 8.05 -12.50 -8.10
CA LEU A 105 9.11 -12.28 -9.09
C LEU A 105 9.91 -13.56 -9.37
N ILE A 106 10.09 -14.43 -8.36
CA ILE A 106 10.73 -15.73 -8.49
C ILE A 106 9.82 -16.71 -9.23
N THR A 107 8.58 -16.88 -8.75
CA THR A 107 7.60 -17.84 -9.31
C THR A 107 7.30 -17.53 -10.78
N ASP A 108 7.14 -16.26 -11.10
CA ASP A 108 6.89 -15.78 -12.47
C ASP A 108 8.13 -15.74 -13.35
N ARG A 109 9.30 -16.13 -12.82
CA ARG A 109 10.59 -16.13 -13.53
C ARG A 109 10.91 -14.75 -14.16
N ILE A 110 10.64 -13.67 -13.41
CA ILE A 110 10.90 -12.31 -13.85
C ILE A 110 12.34 -11.90 -13.57
N CYS A 111 12.86 -12.27 -12.40
CA CYS A 111 14.18 -11.88 -11.93
C CYS A 111 14.95 -13.09 -11.39
N ARG A 112 16.30 -13.04 -11.48
CA ARG A 112 17.18 -14.03 -10.84
C ARG A 112 17.15 -13.83 -9.32
N VAL A 113 17.05 -14.92 -8.57
CA VAL A 113 16.97 -14.91 -7.09
C VAL A 113 18.13 -14.13 -6.46
N ALA A 114 19.33 -14.29 -7.01
CA ALA A 114 20.55 -13.62 -6.51
C ALA A 114 20.51 -12.09 -6.53
N LYS A 115 19.59 -11.47 -7.31
CA LYS A 115 19.40 -10.01 -7.35
C LYS A 115 18.28 -9.52 -6.44
N LEU A 116 17.45 -10.41 -5.90
CA LEU A 116 16.24 -10.07 -5.19
C LEU A 116 16.47 -9.96 -3.69
N LYS A 117 16.22 -8.82 -3.12
CA LYS A 117 16.38 -8.57 -1.69
C LYS A 117 15.16 -7.85 -1.11
N VAL A 118 14.81 -8.18 0.11
CA VAL A 118 13.91 -7.39 0.96
C VAL A 118 14.78 -6.78 2.04
N VAL A 119 14.72 -5.47 2.22
CA VAL A 119 15.51 -4.76 3.23
C VAL A 119 14.70 -4.67 4.52
N GLY A 120 15.28 -5.08 5.63
CA GLY A 120 14.58 -5.15 6.92
C GLY A 120 13.33 -6.01 6.85
N ASN A 121 12.23 -5.50 7.36
CA ASN A 121 10.92 -6.16 7.30
C ASN A 121 10.11 -5.79 6.05
N GLY A 122 10.74 -5.22 5.03
CA GLY A 122 10.04 -4.68 3.86
C GLY A 122 9.66 -3.21 4.03
N SER A 123 8.66 -2.76 3.27
CA SER A 123 8.33 -1.36 3.07
C SER A 123 9.38 -0.61 2.24
N SER A 124 9.00 0.51 1.66
CA SER A 124 9.91 1.38 0.91
C SER A 124 10.43 2.55 1.72
N ASN A 125 9.74 2.96 2.76
CA ASN A 125 10.04 4.18 3.49
C ASN A 125 9.72 4.09 5.00
N GLY A 126 9.14 2.98 5.45
CA GLY A 126 8.67 2.87 6.82
C GLY A 126 7.51 3.84 7.13
N ILE A 127 7.27 4.07 8.40
CA ILE A 127 6.25 4.98 8.88
C ILE A 127 6.83 5.97 9.89
N ASP A 128 6.47 7.24 9.76
CA ASP A 128 6.76 8.28 10.74
C ASP A 128 5.85 8.08 11.97
N VAL A 129 6.38 7.41 12.98
CA VAL A 129 5.64 7.06 14.20
C VAL A 129 5.30 8.27 15.07
N THR A 130 5.94 9.43 14.85
CA THR A 130 5.60 10.69 15.50
C THR A 130 4.38 11.31 14.84
N LYS A 131 4.37 11.36 13.51
CA LYS A 131 3.22 11.85 12.74
C LYS A 131 1.98 10.98 12.96
N PHE A 132 2.15 9.65 13.02
CA PHE A 132 1.09 8.67 13.28
C PHE A 132 1.07 8.26 14.76
N ASP A 133 0.99 9.27 15.63
CA ASP A 133 0.71 9.11 17.06
C ASP A 133 -0.59 9.80 17.40
N ARG A 134 -1.52 9.07 18.02
CA ARG A 134 -2.84 9.60 18.44
C ARG A 134 -2.69 10.83 19.34
N LYS A 135 -1.65 10.88 20.16
CA LYS A 135 -1.34 12.00 21.06
C LYS A 135 -0.91 13.29 20.34
N MET A 136 -0.45 13.16 19.10
CA MET A 136 0.01 14.29 18.27
C MET A 136 -1.10 14.87 17.39
N ILE A 137 -2.29 14.28 17.40
CA ILE A 137 -3.44 14.78 16.66
C ILE A 137 -4.19 15.76 17.59
N SER A 138 -4.39 16.99 17.13
CA SER A 138 -5.04 18.01 17.96
C SER A 138 -6.49 17.65 18.25
N ALA A 139 -6.98 18.07 19.44
CA ALA A 139 -8.36 17.86 19.82
C ALA A 139 -9.36 18.50 18.84
N GLU A 140 -9.00 19.65 18.26
CA GLU A 140 -9.80 20.32 17.22
C GLU A 140 -9.98 19.44 15.97
N VAL A 141 -8.92 18.74 15.56
CA VAL A 141 -8.95 17.82 14.42
C VAL A 141 -9.76 16.57 14.76
N LEU A 142 -9.66 16.05 15.99
CA LEU A 142 -10.48 14.91 16.45
C LEU A 142 -11.95 15.30 16.60
N SER A 143 -12.26 16.54 17.01
CA SER A 143 -13.64 17.00 17.13
C SER A 143 -14.41 17.02 15.81
N SER A 144 -13.72 17.07 14.67
CA SER A 144 -14.37 16.99 13.35
C SER A 144 -15.02 15.63 13.07
N VAL A 145 -14.72 14.61 13.88
CA VAL A 145 -15.28 13.24 13.80
C VAL A 145 -15.94 12.81 15.12
N ALA A 146 -16.19 13.74 16.05
CA ALA A 146 -16.74 13.46 17.39
C ALA A 146 -18.18 12.90 17.37
N ASP A 147 -18.95 13.18 16.31
CA ASP A 147 -20.30 12.63 16.15
C ASP A 147 -20.34 11.09 16.03
N LEU A 148 -19.16 10.47 16.01
CA LEU A 148 -18.99 9.01 15.89
C LEU A 148 -18.67 8.34 17.23
N ASP A 149 -18.45 9.11 18.31
CA ASP A 149 -17.93 8.59 19.61
C ASP A 149 -18.84 7.54 20.28
N ASP A 150 -20.14 7.56 20.01
CA ASP A 150 -21.11 6.61 20.56
C ASP A 150 -21.37 5.40 19.64
N LYS A 151 -20.65 5.28 18.53
CA LYS A 151 -20.82 4.24 17.53
C LYS A 151 -19.60 3.34 17.44
N PHE A 152 -19.82 2.10 16.99
CA PHE A 152 -18.72 1.25 16.58
C PHE A 152 -18.34 1.56 15.13
N VAL A 153 -17.11 1.99 14.91
CA VAL A 153 -16.69 2.57 13.64
C VAL A 153 -15.76 1.64 12.87
N PHE A 154 -16.18 1.24 11.69
CA PHE A 154 -15.32 0.64 10.68
C PHE A 154 -14.78 1.72 9.74
N GLY A 155 -13.46 1.78 9.55
CA GLY A 155 -12.82 2.77 8.69
C GLY A 155 -12.17 2.16 7.46
N PHE A 156 -12.27 2.86 6.34
CA PHE A 156 -11.53 2.59 5.11
C PHE A 156 -10.93 3.89 4.58
N ALA A 157 -9.66 3.84 4.15
CA ALA A 157 -9.03 4.96 3.44
C ALA A 157 -8.26 4.45 2.21
N GLY A 158 -8.59 4.99 1.05
CA GLY A 158 -8.01 4.62 -0.24
C GLY A 158 -8.90 5.03 -1.40
N ARG A 159 -8.47 4.75 -2.62
CA ARG A 159 -9.29 4.97 -3.80
C ARG A 159 -10.56 4.10 -3.73
N ILE A 160 -11.70 4.68 -4.05
CA ILE A 160 -12.98 3.96 -4.09
C ILE A 160 -13.11 3.28 -5.45
N VAL A 161 -12.52 2.09 -5.56
CA VAL A 161 -12.45 1.29 -6.78
C VAL A 161 -12.66 -0.19 -6.48
N LYS A 162 -13.03 -0.99 -7.49
CA LYS A 162 -13.31 -2.42 -7.36
C LYS A 162 -12.14 -3.22 -6.77
N ASP A 163 -10.90 -2.95 -7.23
CA ASP A 163 -9.71 -3.66 -6.74
C ASP A 163 -9.42 -3.46 -5.24
N LYS A 164 -10.05 -2.46 -4.61
CA LYS A 164 -9.95 -2.22 -3.18
C LYS A 164 -10.98 -3.00 -2.36
N GLY A 165 -11.83 -3.79 -3.02
CA GLY A 165 -12.83 -4.64 -2.36
C GLY A 165 -14.01 -3.84 -1.76
N ILE A 166 -14.31 -2.68 -2.36
CA ILE A 166 -15.38 -1.79 -1.85
C ILE A 166 -16.75 -2.41 -2.03
N ASN A 167 -16.97 -3.17 -3.11
CA ASN A 167 -18.25 -3.85 -3.32
C ASN A 167 -18.53 -4.84 -2.19
N GLU A 168 -17.56 -5.67 -1.85
CA GLU A 168 -17.65 -6.64 -0.76
C GLU A 168 -17.80 -5.95 0.60
N LEU A 169 -17.06 -4.84 0.81
CA LEU A 169 -17.13 -4.10 2.06
C LEU A 169 -18.51 -3.51 2.30
N VAL A 170 -19.07 -2.83 1.31
CA VAL A 170 -20.39 -2.19 1.40
C VAL A 170 -21.48 -3.24 1.54
N SER A 171 -21.40 -4.34 0.78
CA SER A 171 -22.37 -5.44 0.87
C SER A 171 -22.33 -6.14 2.23
N ALA A 172 -21.14 -6.46 2.75
CA ALA A 172 -20.97 -7.04 4.07
C ALA A 172 -21.46 -6.10 5.18
N PHE A 173 -21.17 -4.80 5.08
CA PHE A 173 -21.60 -3.80 6.06
C PHE A 173 -23.12 -3.64 6.07
N LYS A 174 -23.77 -3.58 4.90
CA LYS A 174 -25.23 -3.56 4.79
C LYS A 174 -25.88 -4.70 5.56
N ARG A 175 -25.40 -5.92 5.35
CA ARG A 175 -25.92 -7.12 6.04
C ARG A 175 -25.75 -7.04 7.57
N ILE A 176 -24.71 -6.37 8.06
CA ILE A 176 -24.50 -6.18 9.50
C ILE A 176 -25.48 -5.15 10.06
N THR A 177 -25.74 -4.07 9.32
CA THR A 177 -26.68 -3.02 9.76
C THR A 177 -28.13 -3.49 9.83
N ASP A 178 -28.47 -4.60 9.16
CA ASP A 178 -29.78 -5.25 9.34
C ASP A 178 -29.94 -5.87 10.76
N LEU A 179 -28.84 -6.14 11.45
CA LEU A 179 -28.81 -6.74 12.79
C LEU A 179 -28.48 -5.73 13.91
N TYR A 180 -27.61 -4.76 13.60
CA TYR A 180 -27.08 -3.82 14.58
C TYR A 180 -27.10 -2.39 14.00
N HIS A 181 -27.64 -1.43 14.76
CA HIS A 181 -27.86 -0.06 14.31
C HIS A 181 -26.93 0.98 14.96
N ASP A 182 -25.97 0.54 15.78
CA ASP A 182 -24.99 1.37 16.50
C ASP A 182 -23.60 1.31 15.84
N MET A 183 -23.53 1.11 14.52
CA MET A 183 -22.31 1.06 13.74
C MET A 183 -22.29 2.12 12.65
N ILE A 184 -21.07 2.48 12.25
CA ILE A 184 -20.80 3.39 11.12
C ILE A 184 -19.68 2.79 10.27
N LEU A 185 -19.82 2.93 8.96
CA LEU A 185 -18.72 2.70 7.99
C LEU A 185 -18.25 4.06 7.46
N ILE A 186 -16.99 4.40 7.70
CA ILE A 186 -16.35 5.58 7.14
C ILE A 186 -15.60 5.18 5.87
N LEU A 187 -15.89 5.86 4.76
CA LEU A 187 -15.20 5.71 3.48
C LEU A 187 -14.48 7.00 3.12
N ILE A 188 -13.14 6.92 2.95
CA ILE A 188 -12.30 8.07 2.62
C ILE A 188 -11.52 7.81 1.35
N GLY A 189 -11.62 8.73 0.39
CA GLY A 189 -10.87 8.73 -0.84
C GLY A 189 -11.70 9.05 -2.06
N PRO A 190 -11.06 9.27 -3.21
CA PRO A 190 -11.77 9.60 -4.44
C PRO A 190 -12.36 8.36 -5.11
N PHE A 191 -13.51 8.54 -5.75
CA PHE A 191 -13.93 7.64 -6.82
C PHE A 191 -13.02 7.81 -8.03
N GLU A 192 -12.72 6.72 -8.73
CA GLU A 192 -11.96 6.76 -9.98
C GLU A 192 -12.70 5.96 -11.07
N ASP A 193 -12.68 6.51 -12.30
CA ASP A 193 -13.33 5.88 -13.47
C ASP A 193 -12.54 4.67 -13.97
N ASP A 194 -11.25 4.57 -13.64
CA ASP A 194 -10.43 3.41 -13.95
C ASP A 194 -10.68 2.33 -12.88
N ASN A 195 -11.43 1.29 -13.23
CA ASN A 195 -11.86 0.20 -12.36
C ASN A 195 -12.96 0.59 -11.34
N PRO A 196 -14.10 1.15 -11.79
CA PRO A 196 -15.16 1.66 -10.93
C PRO A 196 -15.81 0.54 -10.10
N ILE A 197 -16.42 0.94 -8.99
CA ILE A 197 -17.31 0.07 -8.21
C ILE A 197 -18.63 -0.16 -8.96
N GLU A 198 -19.43 -1.10 -8.50
CA GLU A 198 -20.75 -1.39 -9.05
C GLU A 198 -21.75 -0.27 -8.71
N GLU A 199 -22.69 0.00 -9.62
CA GLU A 199 -23.73 1.05 -9.42
C GLU A 199 -24.58 0.80 -8.17
N ASN A 200 -24.90 -0.46 -7.87
CA ASN A 200 -25.63 -0.82 -6.65
C ASN A 200 -24.83 -0.47 -5.39
N THR A 201 -23.51 -0.68 -5.42
CA THR A 201 -22.61 -0.31 -4.32
C THR A 201 -22.57 1.20 -4.13
N LYS A 202 -22.53 1.95 -5.23
CA LYS A 202 -22.56 3.41 -5.19
C LYS A 202 -23.87 3.94 -4.63
N THR A 203 -24.99 3.37 -5.09
CA THR A 203 -26.32 3.70 -4.57
C THR A 203 -26.43 3.41 -3.07
N GLU A 204 -25.87 2.29 -2.60
CA GLU A 204 -25.86 1.95 -1.18
C GLU A 204 -25.00 2.96 -0.37
N ILE A 205 -23.86 3.38 -0.88
CA ILE A 205 -23.03 4.43 -0.24
C ILE A 205 -23.79 5.74 -0.11
N ASP A 206 -24.56 6.11 -1.12
CA ASP A 206 -25.28 7.40 -1.15
C ASP A 206 -26.56 7.39 -0.30
N LEU A 207 -27.21 6.24 -0.10
CA LEU A 207 -28.51 6.15 0.56
C LEU A 207 -28.49 5.56 1.97
N ASN A 208 -27.46 4.79 2.31
CA ASN A 208 -27.40 4.13 3.61
C ASN A 208 -26.94 5.13 4.70
N PRO A 209 -27.78 5.44 5.70
CA PRO A 209 -27.47 6.44 6.73
C PRO A 209 -26.31 6.03 7.65
N TYR A 210 -25.90 4.77 7.64
CA TYR A 210 -24.77 4.24 8.42
C TYR A 210 -23.46 4.25 7.64
N ILE A 211 -23.45 4.67 6.36
CA ILE A 211 -22.24 4.80 5.54
C ILE A 211 -21.91 6.28 5.35
N HIS A 212 -20.80 6.72 5.90
CA HIS A 212 -20.34 8.10 5.80
C HIS A 212 -19.19 8.20 4.79
N TYR A 213 -19.50 8.72 3.60
CA TYR A 213 -18.50 9.00 2.57
C TYR A 213 -17.96 10.44 2.71
N TRP A 214 -16.67 10.54 3.00
CA TRP A 214 -15.98 11.81 3.26
C TRP A 214 -15.16 12.34 2.07
N GLY A 215 -15.17 11.65 0.94
CA GLY A 215 -14.38 12.05 -0.23
C GLY A 215 -12.88 12.06 0.03
N ASN A 216 -12.16 12.85 -0.75
CA ASN A 216 -10.71 12.96 -0.64
C ASN A 216 -10.30 13.90 0.50
N GLN A 217 -9.65 13.37 1.52
CA GLN A 217 -9.17 14.12 2.67
C GLN A 217 -7.66 14.38 2.59
N LYS A 218 -7.21 15.56 3.03
CA LYS A 218 -5.78 15.91 3.12
C LYS A 218 -5.09 15.17 4.26
N ASP A 219 -5.82 14.93 5.33
CA ASP A 219 -5.36 14.21 6.51
C ASP A 219 -6.39 13.14 6.88
N VAL A 220 -5.96 11.88 6.77
CA VAL A 220 -6.82 10.71 7.07
C VAL A 220 -6.70 10.26 8.53
N ARG A 221 -5.74 10.79 9.29
CA ARG A 221 -5.45 10.37 10.66
C ARG A 221 -6.61 10.53 11.63
N PRO A 222 -7.40 11.64 11.60
CA PRO A 222 -8.56 11.78 12.49
C PRO A 222 -9.57 10.66 12.31
N PHE A 223 -9.85 10.32 11.07
CA PHE A 223 -10.81 9.27 10.73
C PHE A 223 -10.30 7.87 11.10
N MET A 224 -9.00 7.63 10.92
CA MET A 224 -8.38 6.39 11.41
C MET A 224 -8.44 6.32 12.95
N CYS A 225 -8.24 7.42 13.65
CA CYS A 225 -8.36 7.48 15.11
C CYS A 225 -9.79 7.26 15.61
N ALA A 226 -10.78 7.71 14.85
CA ALA A 226 -12.19 7.50 15.16
C ALA A 226 -12.65 6.07 14.84
N SER A 227 -11.85 5.30 14.09
CA SER A 227 -12.18 3.92 13.76
C SER A 227 -11.79 2.97 14.89
N ASP A 228 -12.70 2.08 15.27
CA ASP A 228 -12.42 0.94 16.15
C ASP A 228 -11.67 -0.16 15.41
N VAL A 229 -11.97 -0.29 14.11
CA VAL A 229 -11.34 -1.28 13.20
C VAL A 229 -11.12 -0.64 11.83
N PHE A 230 -9.93 -0.78 11.30
CA PHE A 230 -9.61 -0.33 9.94
C PHE A 230 -9.67 -1.50 8.96
N ILE A 231 -10.32 -1.32 7.81
CA ILE A 231 -10.56 -2.40 6.84
C ILE A 231 -9.85 -2.09 5.52
N LEU A 232 -9.04 -3.03 5.04
CA LEU A 232 -8.44 -2.99 3.70
C LEU A 232 -8.70 -4.32 2.98
N PRO A 233 -9.86 -4.52 2.33
CA PRO A 233 -10.24 -5.78 1.70
C PRO A 233 -9.75 -5.87 0.25
N SER A 234 -8.59 -5.32 -0.04
CA SER A 234 -7.99 -5.21 -1.38
C SER A 234 -7.75 -6.56 -2.02
N TYR A 235 -7.86 -6.62 -3.35
CA TYR A 235 -7.53 -7.82 -4.13
C TYR A 235 -6.03 -7.95 -4.42
N ARG A 236 -5.31 -6.84 -4.36
CA ARG A 236 -3.87 -6.77 -4.61
C ARG A 236 -3.25 -5.52 -3.99
N GLU A 237 -2.09 -5.69 -3.39
CA GLU A 237 -1.21 -4.63 -2.88
C GLU A 237 0.25 -5.00 -3.15
N GLY A 238 1.11 -4.01 -3.22
CA GLY A 238 2.55 -4.25 -3.12
C GLY A 238 3.01 -4.30 -1.67
N PHE A 239 2.51 -3.29 -0.93
CA PHE A 239 2.67 -3.17 0.52
C PHE A 239 1.53 -2.29 1.05
N GLY A 240 0.76 -2.79 1.99
CA GLY A 240 -0.44 -2.12 2.51
C GLY A 240 -0.10 -0.96 3.44
N MET A 241 0.49 0.13 2.92
CA MET A 241 0.95 1.28 3.71
C MET A 241 -0.12 1.79 4.69
N VAL A 242 -1.37 1.84 4.25
CA VAL A 242 -2.50 2.32 5.06
C VAL A 242 -2.76 1.43 6.29
N LEU A 243 -2.42 0.13 6.23
CA LEU A 243 -2.48 -0.77 7.40
C LEU A 243 -1.39 -0.42 8.45
N MET A 244 -0.20 -0.01 7.98
CA MET A 244 0.82 0.51 8.90
C MET A 244 0.37 1.82 9.53
N GLU A 245 -0.28 2.70 8.77
CA GLU A 245 -0.80 3.97 9.27
C GLU A 245 -1.86 3.76 10.35
N ALA A 246 -2.84 2.91 10.10
CA ALA A 246 -3.87 2.54 11.09
C ALA A 246 -3.25 1.84 12.31
N GLY A 247 -2.39 0.84 12.09
CA GLY A 247 -1.73 0.13 13.19
C GLY A 247 -0.82 1.03 14.04
N ALA A 248 -0.14 2.02 13.44
CA ALA A 248 0.66 3.00 14.18
C ALA A 248 -0.20 3.89 15.09
N LEU A 249 -1.46 4.14 14.71
CA LEU A 249 -2.44 4.84 15.53
C LEU A 249 -3.12 3.92 16.58
N GLY A 250 -2.73 2.65 16.65
CA GLY A 250 -3.28 1.68 17.58
C GLY A 250 -4.63 1.09 17.15
N VAL A 251 -4.93 1.14 15.85
CA VAL A 251 -6.19 0.61 15.31
C VAL A 251 -5.94 -0.79 14.73
N PRO A 252 -6.66 -1.81 15.21
CA PRO A 252 -6.58 -3.16 14.66
C PRO A 252 -7.20 -3.21 13.26
N CYS A 253 -6.74 -4.14 12.43
CA CYS A 253 -7.13 -4.14 11.02
C CYS A 253 -7.79 -5.44 10.58
N ILE A 254 -8.74 -5.34 9.64
CA ILE A 254 -9.19 -6.45 8.80
C ILE A 254 -8.53 -6.29 7.43
N THR A 255 -7.88 -7.33 6.93
CA THR A 255 -7.28 -7.30 5.61
C THR A 255 -7.38 -8.66 4.91
N THR A 256 -7.06 -8.67 3.63
CA THR A 256 -7.07 -9.89 2.82
C THR A 256 -5.71 -10.58 2.83
N ASN A 257 -5.72 -11.90 2.64
CA ASN A 257 -4.52 -12.73 2.51
C ASN A 257 -3.83 -12.50 1.15
N ILE A 258 -3.26 -11.32 1.00
CA ILE A 258 -2.52 -10.91 -0.19
C ILE A 258 -1.13 -10.39 0.17
N THR A 259 -0.27 -10.36 -0.83
CA THR A 259 1.08 -9.82 -0.76
C THR A 259 1.12 -8.46 -0.07
N GLY A 260 2.03 -8.30 0.89
CA GLY A 260 2.27 -7.05 1.60
C GLY A 260 1.27 -6.76 2.74
N CYS A 261 0.02 -7.21 2.63
CA CYS A 261 -0.96 -7.05 3.71
C CYS A 261 -0.76 -8.09 4.81
N ASN A 262 -0.62 -9.36 4.44
CA ASN A 262 -0.36 -10.48 5.34
C ASN A 262 1.04 -10.48 5.98
N GLU A 263 1.90 -9.54 5.59
CA GLU A 263 3.20 -9.30 6.24
C GLU A 263 3.10 -8.22 7.33
N ILE A 264 2.12 -7.31 7.22
CA ILE A 264 1.87 -6.24 8.19
C ILE A 264 0.95 -6.74 9.31
N ILE A 265 -0.15 -7.39 8.93
CA ILE A 265 -1.12 -7.93 9.86
C ILE A 265 -0.76 -9.37 10.20
N GLN A 266 -0.72 -9.67 11.47
CA GLN A 266 -0.61 -11.01 12.03
C GLN A 266 -1.98 -11.43 12.56
N ASP A 267 -2.55 -12.47 11.95
CA ASP A 267 -3.91 -12.93 12.27
C ASP A 267 -4.09 -13.25 13.74
N GLY A 268 -5.14 -12.71 14.34
CA GLY A 268 -5.44 -12.86 15.77
C GLY A 268 -4.56 -12.03 16.72
N VAL A 269 -3.58 -11.27 16.22
CA VAL A 269 -2.67 -10.50 17.08
C VAL A 269 -2.92 -8.99 16.98
N ASN A 270 -2.82 -8.40 15.79
CA ASN A 270 -3.09 -6.99 15.53
C ASN A 270 -4.20 -6.78 14.50
N GLY A 271 -4.94 -7.83 14.19
CA GLY A 271 -6.05 -7.82 13.24
C GLY A 271 -6.46 -9.21 12.80
N LYS A 272 -7.26 -9.27 11.74
CA LYS A 272 -7.75 -10.51 11.12
C LYS A 272 -7.45 -10.51 9.62
N ILE A 273 -7.16 -11.71 9.09
CA ILE A 273 -6.86 -11.93 7.68
C ILE A 273 -7.94 -12.81 7.07
N ILE A 274 -8.53 -12.38 5.94
CA ILE A 274 -9.58 -13.09 5.22
C ILE A 274 -9.13 -13.42 3.79
N PRO A 275 -9.79 -14.37 3.09
CA PRO A 275 -9.59 -14.54 1.65
C PRO A 275 -9.98 -13.28 0.88
N PRO A 276 -9.27 -12.90 -0.22
CA PRO A 276 -9.69 -11.81 -1.08
C PRO A 276 -10.97 -12.17 -1.86
N ARG A 277 -11.84 -11.17 -2.11
CA ARG A 277 -13.11 -11.32 -2.83
C ARG A 277 -14.11 -12.26 -2.13
N ASP A 278 -14.04 -12.34 -0.84
CA ASP A 278 -14.96 -13.16 -0.02
C ASP A 278 -15.78 -12.25 0.87
N GLU A 279 -16.96 -11.88 0.38
CA GLU A 279 -17.93 -11.05 1.12
C GLU A 279 -18.39 -11.73 2.40
N ASN A 280 -18.60 -13.06 2.37
CA ASN A 280 -19.06 -13.78 3.55
C ASN A 280 -18.01 -13.82 4.65
N ALA A 281 -16.74 -14.07 4.29
CA ALA A 281 -15.64 -14.00 5.26
C ALA A 281 -15.49 -12.59 5.83
N LEU A 282 -15.67 -11.54 5.01
CA LEU A 282 -15.64 -10.16 5.47
C LEU A 282 -16.81 -9.87 6.44
N TYR A 283 -18.02 -10.27 6.10
CA TYR A 283 -19.19 -10.13 6.97
C TYR A 283 -18.97 -10.83 8.32
N GLU A 284 -18.55 -12.09 8.33
CA GLU A 284 -18.32 -12.85 9.57
C GLU A 284 -17.24 -12.22 10.46
N VAL A 285 -16.15 -11.74 9.85
CA VAL A 285 -15.08 -11.09 10.60
C VAL A 285 -15.52 -9.71 11.12
N MET A 286 -16.23 -8.91 10.34
CA MET A 286 -16.76 -7.63 10.82
C MET A 286 -17.73 -7.84 11.99
N LYS A 287 -18.63 -8.81 11.88
CA LYS A 287 -19.54 -9.21 12.96
C LYS A 287 -18.77 -9.65 14.20
N TRP A 288 -17.74 -10.49 14.03
CA TRP A 288 -16.88 -10.93 15.13
C TRP A 288 -16.20 -9.74 15.83
N PHE A 289 -15.68 -8.76 15.12
CA PHE A 289 -15.08 -7.57 15.71
C PHE A 289 -16.08 -6.78 16.55
N TYR A 290 -17.28 -6.62 16.07
CA TYR A 290 -18.33 -5.95 16.83
C TYR A 290 -18.71 -6.70 18.11
N GLU A 291 -18.92 -8.01 18.02
CA GLU A 291 -19.29 -8.85 19.15
C GLU A 291 -18.19 -8.95 20.23
N HIS A 292 -16.90 -8.86 19.82
CA HIS A 292 -15.75 -8.94 20.73
C HIS A 292 -15.08 -7.58 20.97
N ARG A 293 -15.80 -6.48 20.76
CA ARG A 293 -15.27 -5.12 20.87
C ARG A 293 -14.73 -4.74 22.26
N ASN A 294 -15.22 -5.39 23.29
CA ASN A 294 -14.87 -5.07 24.68
C ASN A 294 -13.69 -5.88 25.24
N ASP A 295 -13.25 -6.93 24.56
CA ASP A 295 -12.20 -7.85 25.02
C ASP A 295 -11.09 -8.06 23.97
N GLU A 296 -11.29 -8.95 23.00
CA GLU A 296 -10.24 -9.32 22.04
C GLU A 296 -9.82 -8.17 21.13
N VAL A 297 -10.76 -7.30 20.71
CA VAL A 297 -10.46 -6.15 19.87
C VAL A 297 -9.59 -5.14 20.62
N LYS A 298 -9.85 -4.89 21.90
CA LYS A 298 -9.00 -4.04 22.75
C LYS A 298 -7.58 -4.59 22.87
N LYS A 299 -7.43 -5.89 23.05
CA LYS A 299 -6.10 -6.55 23.09
C LYS A 299 -5.37 -6.42 21.76
N MET A 300 -6.09 -6.53 20.62
CA MET A 300 -5.50 -6.31 19.31
C MET A 300 -5.05 -4.85 19.13
N ALA A 301 -5.85 -3.88 19.56
CA ALA A 301 -5.54 -2.46 19.53
C ALA A 301 -4.27 -2.14 20.34
N GLU A 302 -4.13 -2.69 21.54
CA GLU A 302 -2.94 -2.53 22.38
C GLU A 302 -1.66 -3.06 21.73
N ARG A 303 -1.77 -4.14 20.94
CA ARG A 303 -0.64 -4.75 20.23
C ARG A 303 -0.32 -4.09 18.89
N ALA A 304 -1.30 -3.42 18.25
CA ALA A 304 -1.15 -2.89 16.89
C ALA A 304 0.02 -1.91 16.78
N ARG A 305 0.05 -0.86 17.63
CA ARG A 305 1.12 0.15 17.57
C ARG A 305 2.51 -0.41 17.89
N PRO A 306 2.74 -1.15 18.98
CA PRO A 306 4.07 -1.72 19.26
C PRO A 306 4.63 -2.55 18.11
N MET A 307 3.82 -3.39 17.49
CA MET A 307 4.24 -4.22 16.36
C MET A 307 4.66 -3.40 15.13
N ILE A 308 3.93 -2.32 14.81
CA ILE A 308 4.28 -1.46 13.70
C ILE A 308 5.55 -0.66 13.98
N VAL A 309 5.69 -0.09 15.17
CA VAL A 309 6.87 0.68 15.58
C VAL A 309 8.12 -0.20 15.59
N GLU A 310 8.03 -1.42 16.11
CA GLU A 310 9.15 -2.34 16.15
C GLU A 310 9.67 -2.68 14.76
N ARG A 311 8.75 -2.92 13.81
CA ARG A 311 9.08 -3.48 12.50
C ARG A 311 9.28 -2.45 11.41
N TYR A 312 8.59 -1.32 11.46
CA TYR A 312 8.45 -0.39 10.32
C TYR A 312 8.71 1.08 10.67
N GLU A 313 9.20 1.39 11.87
CA GLU A 313 9.61 2.75 12.19
C GLU A 313 10.60 3.27 11.14
N GLN A 314 10.39 4.51 10.69
CA GLN A 314 11.01 5.08 9.51
C GLN A 314 12.55 5.11 9.57
N HIS A 315 13.13 5.47 10.70
CA HIS A 315 14.60 5.51 10.85
C HIS A 315 15.22 4.13 10.72
N LYS A 316 14.60 3.08 11.28
CA LYS A 316 15.06 1.70 11.13
C LYS A 316 15.08 1.25 9.66
N VAL A 317 14.03 1.62 8.90
CA VAL A 317 13.96 1.31 7.47
C VAL A 317 15.03 2.08 6.69
N TRP A 318 15.25 3.35 7.02
CA TRP A 318 16.29 4.17 6.38
C TRP A 318 17.70 3.69 6.70
N GLU A 319 17.97 3.31 7.95
CA GLU A 319 19.26 2.73 8.35
C GLU A 319 19.55 1.43 7.61
N ALA A 320 18.56 0.54 7.52
CA ALA A 320 18.69 -0.69 6.77
C ALA A 320 18.94 -0.44 5.27
N LEU A 321 18.25 0.53 4.67
CA LEU A 321 18.46 0.92 3.27
C LEU A 321 19.82 1.59 3.07
N LEU A 322 20.27 2.43 4.00
CA LEU A 322 21.58 3.06 3.95
C LEU A 322 22.70 2.03 4.02
N ALA A 323 22.57 1.04 4.92
CA ALA A 323 23.52 -0.07 5.01
C ALA A 323 23.61 -0.85 3.68
N GLU A 324 22.50 -1.03 3.01
CA GLU A 324 22.46 -1.66 1.67
C GLU A 324 23.21 -0.82 0.63
N TYR A 325 23.01 0.49 0.58
CA TYR A 325 23.78 1.37 -0.32
C TYR A 325 25.28 1.31 -0.05
N GLN A 326 25.69 1.26 1.23
CA GLN A 326 27.09 1.15 1.61
C GLN A 326 27.72 -0.17 1.15
N LEU A 327 26.97 -1.28 1.24
CA LEU A 327 27.41 -2.59 0.75
C LEU A 327 27.61 -2.60 -0.77
N LEU A 328 26.67 -2.01 -1.50
CA LEU A 328 26.69 -1.96 -2.97
C LEU A 328 27.70 -0.95 -3.53
N SER A 329 28.22 -0.04 -2.71
CA SER A 329 29.20 0.98 -3.11
C SER A 329 30.66 0.56 -2.90
N LYS A 330 30.89 -0.61 -2.29
CA LYS A 330 32.21 -1.25 -2.14
C LYS A 330 32.57 -2.05 -3.37
#